data_04250df40a6c17b3ec42dc246b5afd90
#
_entry.id   04250df40a6c17b3ec42dc246b5afd90
#
_cell.length_a   1.000
_cell.length_b   1.000
_cell.length_c   1.000
_cell.angle_alpha   90.00
_cell.angle_beta   90.00
_cell.angle_gamma   90.00
#
_symmetry.space_group_name_H-M   'P 1'
#
loop_
_entity.id
_entity.type
_entity.pdbx_description
1 polymer ?
#
loop_
_entity_poly.entity_id
_entity_poly.type
_entity_poly.pdbx_seq_one_letter_code
_entity_poly.pdbx_strand_id
1 'polypeptide(L)'
;SADRRPAEKREGAPFRSSESRPYKKNDRKPVSGERRPYSGDDRRPPRDGGNRRPERNERSFDAPRKQAPIVNHKPLEAVAVAPDAGEGLEFQDLGLGDRIAEAIREQGAITPFALQAVTIPVALTGRHVLGRGRTGSGKTIAFSAPLVERLLRLSKNGVKRAVGRAPRALILAPTRELALQIDRTVQPIARSVGLFTTQIYGGVPLGRQIGALERGVDIVIGTPGRIEDLMARGKLDVSQVVISVVDEADHMSELGFIEPLGRILRATSPSGQRLLFSATLDAGVAGIVAEFLPNPAVFEVAGENQESSNIDHRVWVVDQRQKRDVVLELAQGPGKVLMFTRTRAFAEELADHLDDHGVPAVSLHGDLNQARRTRNLEKLTS
;
A
#
# COMPACT_ATOMS: atom_id res chain seq x y z
N SER A 1 -21.91 -28.35 61.48
CA SER A 1 -22.77 -29.37 60.88
C SER A 1 -22.87 -29.04 59.39
N ALA A 2 -22.01 -29.55 58.57
CA ALA A 2 -22.03 -30.82 57.86
C ALA A 2 -23.23 -30.96 56.93
N ASP A 3 -23.00 -30.79 55.62
CA ASP A 3 -23.33 -31.81 54.65
C ASP A 3 -22.58 -31.62 53.33
N ARG A 4 -21.64 -32.50 53.04
CA ARG A 4 -20.97 -32.66 51.76
C ARG A 4 -21.71 -33.74 50.99
N ARG A 5 -22.19 -33.46 49.78
CA ARG A 5 -22.59 -34.49 48.82
C ARG A 5 -21.50 -34.61 47.71
N PRO A 6 -21.14 -35.83 47.27
CA PRO A 6 -20.04 -36.09 46.40
C PRO A 6 -20.43 -35.92 44.89
N ALA A 7 -19.40 -35.57 44.07
CA ALA A 7 -19.50 -35.43 42.63
C ALA A 7 -19.65 -36.78 41.91
N GLU A 8 -20.67 -36.96 41.11
CA GLU A 8 -20.82 -38.06 40.16
C GLU A 8 -19.90 -37.86 38.94
N LYS A 9 -19.10 -38.89 38.73
CA LYS A 9 -18.30 -39.11 37.49
C LYS A 9 -19.25 -39.48 36.37
N ARG A 10 -19.33 -38.70 35.32
CA ARG A 10 -19.94 -39.12 34.03
C ARG A 10 -18.87 -39.79 33.17
N GLU A 11 -19.08 -41.07 32.90
CA GLU A 11 -18.30 -41.90 31.99
C GLU A 11 -18.47 -41.40 30.52
N GLY A 12 -17.34 -41.48 29.79
CA GLY A 12 -17.25 -41.05 28.42
C GLY A 12 -17.92 -42.04 27.44
N ALA A 13 -18.65 -41.51 26.50
CA ALA A 13 -19.17 -42.27 25.34
C ALA A 13 -18.06 -42.42 24.28
N PRO A 14 -18.02 -43.54 23.53
CA PRO A 14 -16.92 -43.83 22.61
C PRO A 14 -17.04 -43.05 21.29
N PHE A 15 -15.91 -42.63 20.82
CA PHE A 15 -15.71 -41.97 19.51
C PHE A 15 -16.02 -42.92 18.38
N ARG A 16 -17.04 -42.60 17.56
CA ARG A 16 -17.32 -43.36 16.30
C ARG A 16 -16.40 -42.83 15.21
N SER A 17 -15.56 -43.70 14.71
CA SER A 17 -14.76 -43.52 13.50
C SER A 17 -15.68 -43.39 12.27
N SER A 18 -15.60 -42.30 11.52
CA SER A 18 -16.28 -42.13 10.24
C SER A 18 -15.49 -42.86 9.15
N GLU A 19 -16.10 -43.92 8.62
CA GLU A 19 -15.61 -44.64 7.45
C GLU A 19 -15.57 -43.72 6.20
N SER A 20 -14.45 -43.81 5.53
CA SER A 20 -14.19 -43.16 4.23
C SER A 20 -14.99 -43.85 3.14
N ARG A 21 -15.89 -43.13 2.44
CA ARG A 21 -16.55 -43.59 1.23
C ARG A 21 -15.60 -43.59 0.04
N PRO A 22 -15.57 -44.63 -0.81
CA PRO A 22 -14.71 -44.70 -1.98
C PRO A 22 -15.21 -43.79 -3.12
N TYR A 23 -14.28 -43.14 -3.78
CA TYR A 23 -14.46 -42.27 -4.95
C TYR A 23 -14.89 -43.14 -6.17
N LYS A 24 -16.05 -42.89 -6.78
CA LYS A 24 -16.46 -43.54 -8.03
C LYS A 24 -15.71 -42.90 -9.21
N LYS A 25 -14.89 -43.68 -9.89
CA LYS A 25 -14.32 -43.37 -11.22
C LYS A 25 -15.46 -43.34 -12.24
N ASN A 26 -15.65 -42.23 -12.93
CA ASN A 26 -16.48 -42.14 -14.12
C ASN A 26 -15.67 -42.59 -15.34
N ASP A 27 -15.95 -43.81 -15.81
CA ASP A 27 -15.51 -44.31 -17.11
C ASP A 27 -16.30 -43.62 -18.22
N ARG A 28 -15.68 -42.69 -18.93
CA ARG A 28 -16.17 -42.19 -20.22
C ARG A 28 -15.53 -42.99 -21.33
N LYS A 29 -16.38 -43.79 -22.04
CA LYS A 29 -16.05 -44.53 -23.27
C LYS A 29 -15.58 -43.54 -24.38
N PRO A 30 -14.62 -43.92 -25.22
CA PRO A 30 -14.24 -43.14 -26.40
C PRO A 30 -15.30 -43.34 -27.50
N VAL A 31 -15.74 -42.23 -28.09
CA VAL A 31 -16.59 -42.20 -29.29
C VAL A 31 -15.69 -42.32 -30.49
N SER A 32 -15.83 -43.38 -31.26
CA SER A 32 -15.22 -43.60 -32.55
C SER A 32 -15.91 -42.71 -33.60
N GLY A 33 -15.21 -41.68 -34.08
CA GLY A 33 -15.65 -40.86 -35.22
C GLY A 33 -14.94 -41.30 -36.50
N GLU A 34 -15.69 -41.86 -37.46
CA GLU A 34 -15.26 -42.26 -38.79
C GLU A 34 -14.70 -41.06 -39.59
N ARG A 35 -13.50 -41.23 -40.14
CA ARG A 35 -12.90 -40.30 -41.11
C ARG A 35 -13.49 -40.56 -42.48
N ARG A 36 -14.22 -39.61 -43.06
CA ARG A 36 -14.55 -39.59 -44.50
C ARG A 36 -13.38 -39.12 -45.33
N PRO A 37 -13.10 -39.74 -46.50
CA PRO A 37 -12.03 -39.31 -47.37
C PRO A 37 -12.41 -38.06 -48.17
N TYR A 38 -11.51 -37.13 -48.21
CA TYR A 38 -11.61 -35.89 -49.03
C TYR A 38 -11.12 -36.17 -50.44
N SER A 39 -12.03 -36.14 -51.43
CA SER A 39 -11.72 -36.25 -52.87
C SER A 39 -11.28 -34.87 -53.36
N GLY A 40 -10.09 -34.82 -53.91
CA GLY A 40 -9.53 -33.60 -54.53
C GLY A 40 -10.18 -33.33 -55.88
N ASP A 41 -10.33 -32.09 -56.17
CA ASP A 41 -10.05 -31.46 -57.47
C ASP A 41 -10.20 -29.95 -57.33
N ASP A 42 -9.08 -29.25 -57.37
CA ASP A 42 -9.09 -27.80 -57.67
C ASP A 42 -7.79 -27.36 -58.32
N ARG A 43 -7.92 -27.12 -59.59
CA ARG A 43 -6.91 -26.54 -60.49
C ARG A 43 -6.65 -25.09 -60.09
N ARG A 44 -5.42 -24.81 -59.62
CA ARG A 44 -4.95 -23.43 -59.49
C ARG A 44 -4.29 -22.96 -60.76
N PRO A 45 -4.60 -21.73 -61.26
CA PRO A 45 -3.85 -21.13 -62.38
C PRO A 45 -2.47 -20.61 -61.90
N PRO A 46 -1.49 -20.48 -62.82
CA PRO A 46 -0.13 -20.10 -62.49
C PRO A 46 -0.05 -18.63 -62.03
N ARG A 47 0.63 -18.39 -60.95
CA ARG A 47 1.00 -17.05 -60.48
C ARG A 47 2.26 -16.59 -61.19
N ASP A 48 2.10 -15.52 -61.94
CA ASP A 48 3.14 -14.74 -62.57
C ASP A 48 4.03 -14.05 -61.55
N GLY A 49 5.35 -14.12 -61.73
CA GLY A 49 6.36 -13.60 -60.84
C GLY A 49 6.52 -12.09 -60.92
N GLY A 50 6.06 -11.38 -59.90
CA GLY A 50 6.30 -9.97 -59.73
C GLY A 50 6.89 -9.67 -58.35
N ASN A 51 8.23 -9.64 -58.28
CA ASN A 51 9.01 -9.29 -57.10
C ASN A 51 8.86 -7.79 -56.79
N ARG A 52 7.86 -7.38 -56.03
CA ARG A 52 7.78 -6.04 -55.45
C ARG A 52 7.85 -6.15 -53.96
N ARG A 53 9.04 -5.85 -53.40
CA ARG A 53 9.22 -5.53 -51.97
C ARG A 53 8.27 -4.40 -51.62
N PRO A 54 7.45 -4.51 -50.57
CA PRO A 54 6.77 -3.34 -50.04
C PRO A 54 7.79 -2.42 -49.36
N GLU A 55 7.86 -1.19 -49.83
CA GLU A 55 8.58 -0.11 -49.19
C GLU A 55 8.09 0.02 -47.76
N ARG A 56 9.00 -0.11 -46.84
CA ARG A 56 8.80 0.11 -45.41
C ARG A 56 8.57 1.60 -45.24
N ASN A 57 7.31 2.01 -45.14
CA ASN A 57 6.92 3.38 -44.77
C ASN A 57 7.50 3.64 -43.38
N GLU A 58 8.64 4.28 -43.30
CA GLU A 58 9.16 4.95 -42.10
C GLU A 58 8.24 6.11 -41.80
N ARG A 59 7.17 5.83 -41.08
CA ARG A 59 6.39 6.89 -40.40
C ARG A 59 7.31 7.44 -39.33
N SER A 60 7.88 8.60 -39.61
CA SER A 60 8.54 9.46 -38.63
C SER A 60 7.62 9.67 -37.42
N PHE A 61 8.03 9.09 -36.28
CA PHE A 61 7.39 9.38 -34.97
C PHE A 61 7.90 10.72 -34.42
N ASP A 62 7.86 11.78 -35.21
CA ASP A 62 8.04 13.16 -34.76
C ASP A 62 6.71 13.92 -34.84
N ALA A 63 5.73 13.44 -34.08
CA ALA A 63 4.67 14.33 -33.66
C ALA A 63 5.18 15.07 -32.40
N PRO A 64 5.22 16.42 -32.40
CA PRO A 64 5.63 17.14 -31.19
C PRO A 64 4.65 16.77 -30.08
N ARG A 65 5.17 16.13 -29.01
CA ARG A 65 4.41 15.98 -27.76
C ARG A 65 3.96 17.37 -27.37
N LYS A 66 2.66 17.63 -27.43
CA LYS A 66 2.06 18.84 -26.88
C LYS A 66 2.52 18.88 -25.42
N GLN A 67 3.48 19.74 -25.14
CA GLN A 67 3.86 20.06 -23.76
C GLN A 67 2.59 20.53 -23.06
N ALA A 68 2.20 19.84 -22.02
CA ALA A 68 1.15 20.32 -21.16
C ALA A 68 1.51 21.75 -20.72
N PRO A 69 0.52 22.67 -20.64
CA PRO A 69 0.80 24.03 -20.25
C PRO A 69 1.55 24.01 -18.92
N ILE A 70 2.69 24.70 -18.88
CA ILE A 70 3.42 24.94 -17.64
C ILE A 70 2.53 25.83 -16.78
N VAL A 71 1.74 25.20 -15.93
CA VAL A 71 1.00 25.94 -14.90
C VAL A 71 2.04 26.44 -13.92
N ASN A 72 2.34 27.73 -13.95
CA ASN A 72 3.17 28.38 -12.96
C ASN A 72 2.46 28.29 -11.61
N HIS A 73 2.72 27.20 -10.89
CA HIS A 73 2.27 27.08 -9.51
C HIS A 73 3.10 28.06 -8.67
N LYS A 74 2.42 29.03 -8.04
CA LYS A 74 3.05 29.79 -6.96
C LYS A 74 3.67 28.79 -5.98
N PRO A 75 4.96 28.93 -5.63
CA PRO A 75 5.55 28.05 -4.63
C PRO A 75 4.69 28.10 -3.38
N LEU A 76 4.22 26.94 -2.91
CA LEU A 76 3.51 26.86 -1.63
C LEU A 76 4.54 27.12 -0.55
N GLU A 77 4.45 28.29 0.10
CA GLU A 77 5.31 28.62 1.23
C GLU A 77 5.02 27.66 2.39
N ALA A 78 6.02 26.85 2.72
CA ALA A 78 5.96 25.95 3.86
C ALA A 78 6.32 26.71 5.14
N VAL A 79 5.57 26.47 6.19
CA VAL A 79 5.96 26.87 7.54
C VAL A 79 7.08 25.92 7.98
N ALA A 80 8.29 26.48 8.16
CA ALA A 80 9.41 25.74 8.71
C ALA A 80 9.12 25.40 10.18
N VAL A 81 9.15 24.11 10.49
CA VAL A 81 8.88 23.58 11.84
C VAL A 81 10.21 23.32 12.54
N ALA A 82 10.38 23.86 13.72
CA ALA A 82 11.55 23.59 14.55
C ALA A 82 11.59 22.10 14.93
N PRO A 83 12.75 21.43 14.92
CA PRO A 83 12.86 20.00 15.23
C PRO A 83 12.36 19.63 16.62
N ASP A 84 12.40 20.54 17.56
CA ASP A 84 11.99 20.41 18.97
C ASP A 84 10.53 20.84 19.24
N ALA A 85 9.77 21.19 18.20
CA ALA A 85 8.38 21.69 18.36
C ALA A 85 7.43 20.73 19.11
N GLY A 86 7.80 19.46 19.28
CA GLY A 86 7.04 18.46 20.03
C GLY A 86 7.55 18.24 21.46
N GLU A 87 8.66 18.85 21.85
CA GLU A 87 9.23 18.61 23.16
C GLU A 87 8.32 19.13 24.29
N GLY A 88 8.15 18.31 25.32
CA GLY A 88 7.33 18.65 26.49
C GLY A 88 5.82 18.61 26.25
N LEU A 89 5.37 18.24 25.04
CA LEU A 89 3.94 18.07 24.75
C LEU A 89 3.50 16.61 24.89
N GLU A 90 2.23 16.44 25.31
CA GLU A 90 1.52 15.18 25.20
C GLU A 90 0.55 15.20 24.00
N PHE A 91 0.10 14.03 23.55
CA PHE A 91 -0.85 13.95 22.44
C PHE A 91 -2.21 14.57 22.77
N GLN A 92 -2.60 14.61 24.04
CA GLN A 92 -3.80 15.30 24.52
C GLN A 92 -3.72 16.82 24.34
N ASP A 93 -2.53 17.41 24.51
CA ASP A 93 -2.32 18.86 24.32
C ASP A 93 -2.56 19.28 22.87
N LEU A 94 -2.40 18.33 21.92
CA LEU A 94 -2.72 18.52 20.51
C LEU A 94 -4.22 18.45 20.20
N GLY A 95 -5.06 18.19 21.20
CA GLY A 95 -6.51 18.11 21.07
C GLY A 95 -7.07 16.72 20.76
N LEU A 96 -6.27 15.67 20.98
CA LEU A 96 -6.73 14.28 20.87
C LEU A 96 -7.40 13.83 22.17
N GLY A 97 -8.42 12.97 22.04
CA GLY A 97 -9.06 12.35 23.19
C GLY A 97 -8.19 11.28 23.84
N ASP A 98 -8.39 11.07 25.16
CA ASP A 98 -7.58 10.16 25.99
C ASP A 98 -7.40 8.76 25.42
N ARG A 99 -8.47 8.16 24.87
CA ARG A 99 -8.40 6.80 24.30
C ARG A 99 -7.48 6.72 23.07
N ILE A 100 -7.46 7.77 22.26
CA ILE A 100 -6.60 7.86 21.07
C ILE A 100 -5.16 8.08 21.51
N ALA A 101 -4.93 9.01 22.43
CA ALA A 101 -3.60 9.28 22.97
C ALA A 101 -3.01 8.04 23.68
N GLU A 102 -3.82 7.31 24.44
CA GLU A 102 -3.39 6.07 25.08
C GLU A 102 -3.02 4.99 24.05
N ALA A 103 -3.85 4.78 23.02
CA ALA A 103 -3.55 3.84 21.95
C ALA A 103 -2.29 4.19 21.16
N ILE A 104 -1.91 5.47 21.07
CA ILE A 104 -0.65 5.93 20.49
C ILE A 104 0.51 5.61 21.44
N ARG A 105 0.34 5.85 22.74
CA ARG A 105 1.35 5.55 23.77
C ARG A 105 1.65 4.06 23.87
N GLU A 106 0.64 3.21 23.77
CA GLU A 106 0.79 1.74 23.72
C GLU A 106 1.62 1.26 22.53
N GLN A 107 1.69 2.04 21.46
CA GLN A 107 2.54 1.77 20.31
C GLN A 107 3.98 2.31 20.46
N GLY A 108 4.33 2.84 21.63
CA GLY A 108 5.66 3.34 21.95
C GLY A 108 5.90 4.82 21.62
N ALA A 109 4.90 5.56 21.10
CA ALA A 109 5.01 6.99 20.88
C ALA A 109 4.55 7.76 22.14
N ILE A 110 5.53 8.20 22.93
CA ILE A 110 5.26 8.87 24.23
C ILE A 110 5.05 10.36 24.03
N THR A 111 5.93 11.00 23.28
CA THR A 111 5.87 12.43 22.94
C THR A 111 5.69 12.62 21.44
N PRO A 112 4.96 13.67 21.01
CA PRO A 112 4.78 13.93 19.59
C PRO A 112 6.08 14.43 18.95
N PHE A 113 6.33 13.97 17.73
CA PHE A 113 7.40 14.53 16.89
C PHE A 113 6.99 15.91 16.37
N ALA A 114 7.97 16.71 15.95
CA ALA A 114 7.77 18.07 15.47
C ALA A 114 6.65 18.17 14.41
N LEU A 115 6.66 17.31 13.40
CA LEU A 115 5.63 17.29 12.36
C LEU A 115 4.23 16.98 12.94
N GLN A 116 4.13 16.09 13.93
CA GLN A 116 2.88 15.74 14.59
C GLN A 116 2.34 16.90 15.41
N ALA A 117 3.21 17.58 16.16
CA ALA A 117 2.85 18.71 17.02
C ALA A 117 2.17 19.85 16.23
N VAL A 118 2.62 20.12 15.01
CA VAL A 118 2.06 21.20 14.18
C VAL A 118 0.90 20.76 13.28
N THR A 119 0.92 19.50 12.78
CA THR A 119 -0.10 19.05 11.83
C THR A 119 -1.38 18.58 12.50
N ILE A 120 -1.31 17.90 13.64
CA ILE A 120 -2.48 17.34 14.33
C ILE A 120 -3.50 18.41 14.70
N PRO A 121 -3.15 19.51 15.40
CA PRO A 121 -4.11 20.54 15.75
C PRO A 121 -4.81 21.14 14.53
N VAL A 122 -4.03 21.41 13.45
CA VAL A 122 -4.58 21.99 12.22
C VAL A 122 -5.49 20.99 11.50
N ALA A 123 -5.10 19.73 11.41
CA ALA A 123 -5.93 18.69 10.80
C ALA A 123 -7.26 18.51 11.56
N LEU A 124 -7.26 18.67 12.89
CA LEU A 124 -8.46 18.59 13.72
C LEU A 124 -9.48 19.70 13.41
N THR A 125 -9.05 20.87 12.91
CA THR A 125 -9.97 21.95 12.50
C THR A 125 -10.71 21.64 11.19
N GLY A 126 -10.24 20.67 10.41
CA GLY A 126 -10.79 20.33 9.08
C GLY A 126 -10.07 20.97 7.91
N ARG A 127 -9.05 21.76 8.13
CA ARG A 127 -8.22 22.31 7.04
C ARG A 127 -7.50 21.19 6.30
N HIS A 128 -7.26 21.42 5.01
CA HIS A 128 -6.32 20.61 4.25
C HIS A 128 -4.91 20.79 4.80
N VAL A 129 -4.13 19.71 4.81
CA VAL A 129 -2.73 19.73 5.29
C VAL A 129 -1.84 19.12 4.21
N LEU A 130 -0.73 19.77 3.95
CA LEU A 130 0.40 19.27 3.19
C LEU A 130 1.60 19.15 4.14
N GLY A 131 1.95 17.92 4.51
CA GLY A 131 3.09 17.64 5.38
C GLY A 131 4.30 17.18 4.56
N ARG A 132 5.41 17.91 4.65
CA ARG A 132 6.68 17.50 4.05
C ARG A 132 7.59 16.94 5.14
N GLY A 133 8.03 15.70 4.94
CA GLY A 133 8.91 15.03 5.90
C GLY A 133 9.40 13.69 5.38
N ARG A 134 10.62 13.32 5.80
CA ARG A 134 11.25 12.04 5.43
C ARG A 134 10.51 10.84 6.04
N THR A 135 10.87 9.65 5.58
CA THR A 135 10.50 8.40 6.26
C THR A 135 11.05 8.44 7.70
N GLY A 136 10.21 8.09 8.67
CA GLY A 136 10.58 8.14 10.09
C GLY A 136 10.22 9.44 10.82
N SER A 137 9.74 10.50 10.14
CA SER A 137 9.29 11.76 10.78
C SER A 137 7.94 11.65 11.50
N GLY A 138 7.38 10.44 11.65
CA GLY A 138 6.11 10.22 12.35
C GLY A 138 4.86 10.55 11.55
N LYS A 139 4.92 10.64 10.20
CA LYS A 139 3.79 10.97 9.31
C LYS A 139 2.55 10.14 9.59
N THR A 140 2.71 8.83 9.82
CA THR A 140 1.57 7.93 10.00
C THR A 140 0.70 8.33 11.18
N ILE A 141 1.28 8.69 12.32
CA ILE A 141 0.52 9.19 13.47
C ILE A 141 0.01 10.62 13.17
N ALA A 142 0.79 11.45 12.48
CA ALA A 142 0.41 12.83 12.15
C ALA A 142 -0.91 12.92 11.35
N PHE A 143 -1.20 11.93 10.50
CA PHE A 143 -2.48 11.89 9.79
C PHE A 143 -3.52 10.96 10.43
N SER A 144 -3.13 9.82 11.01
CA SER A 144 -4.08 8.84 11.51
C SER A 144 -4.78 9.29 12.79
N ALA A 145 -4.06 9.91 13.70
CA ALA A 145 -4.61 10.39 14.97
C ALA A 145 -5.73 11.43 14.74
N PRO A 146 -5.52 12.54 14.02
CA PRO A 146 -6.57 13.51 13.76
C PRO A 146 -7.68 12.95 12.86
N LEU A 147 -7.38 12.04 11.93
CA LEU A 147 -8.40 11.37 11.12
C LEU A 147 -9.38 10.60 12.01
N VAL A 148 -8.87 9.76 12.92
CA VAL A 148 -9.69 8.94 13.83
C VAL A 148 -10.49 9.84 14.78
N GLU A 149 -9.86 10.84 15.40
CA GLU A 149 -10.53 11.79 16.27
C GLU A 149 -11.67 12.54 15.56
N ARG A 150 -11.42 13.02 14.34
CA ARG A 150 -12.45 13.69 13.54
C ARG A 150 -13.60 12.78 13.16
N LEU A 151 -13.32 11.54 12.73
CA LEU A 151 -14.38 10.57 12.45
C LEU A 151 -15.23 10.30 13.69
N LEU A 152 -14.60 10.21 14.87
CA LEU A 152 -15.31 10.05 16.15
C LEU A 152 -16.22 11.23 16.42
N ARG A 153 -15.72 12.47 16.27
CA ARG A 153 -16.52 13.71 16.45
C ARG A 153 -17.70 13.78 15.49
N LEU A 154 -17.48 13.42 14.21
CA LEU A 154 -18.53 13.37 13.18
C LEU A 154 -19.56 12.25 13.43
N SER A 155 -19.21 11.22 14.18
CA SER A 155 -20.08 10.07 14.49
C SER A 155 -20.92 10.27 15.76
N LYS A 156 -20.64 11.26 16.58
CA LYS A 156 -21.35 11.54 17.86
C LYS A 156 -22.85 11.85 17.70
N ASN A 157 -23.34 12.06 16.47
CA ASN A 157 -24.75 12.35 16.19
C ASN A 157 -25.67 11.11 16.18
N GLY A 158 -25.30 10.02 16.85
CA GLY A 158 -26.21 8.92 17.15
C GLY A 158 -26.57 7.98 15.99
N VAL A 159 -25.87 8.05 14.86
CA VAL A 159 -26.13 7.13 13.74
C VAL A 159 -25.69 5.73 14.12
N LYS A 160 -26.67 4.82 14.30
CA LYS A 160 -26.41 3.38 14.49
C LYS A 160 -25.57 2.87 13.32
N ARG A 161 -24.50 2.16 13.63
CA ARG A 161 -23.64 1.56 12.61
C ARG A 161 -24.39 0.49 11.84
N ALA A 162 -24.76 0.76 10.60
CA ALA A 162 -25.40 -0.22 9.72
C ALA A 162 -24.35 -1.21 9.19
N VAL A 163 -24.77 -2.44 8.98
CA VAL A 163 -24.02 -3.41 8.18
C VAL A 163 -23.95 -2.89 6.74
N GLY A 164 -22.81 -3.07 6.08
CA GLY A 164 -22.63 -2.61 4.69
C GLY A 164 -22.47 -1.10 4.52
N ARG A 165 -22.23 -0.34 5.62
CA ARG A 165 -22.00 1.10 5.52
C ARG A 165 -20.76 1.40 4.67
N ALA A 166 -20.84 2.45 3.86
CA ALA A 166 -19.70 2.97 3.12
C ALA A 166 -18.62 3.55 4.06
N PRO A 167 -17.34 3.45 3.71
CA PRO A 167 -16.26 4.05 4.48
C PRO A 167 -16.37 5.56 4.47
N ARG A 168 -15.93 6.17 5.57
CA ARG A 168 -15.90 7.63 5.73
C ARG A 168 -14.50 8.21 5.67
N ALA A 169 -13.47 7.37 5.72
CA ALA A 169 -12.10 7.77 5.47
C ALA A 169 -11.40 6.79 4.52
N LEU A 170 -10.47 7.35 3.74
CA LEU A 170 -9.65 6.64 2.77
C LEU A 170 -8.20 7.05 2.94
N ILE A 171 -7.30 6.07 3.09
CA ILE A 171 -5.86 6.27 3.14
C ILE A 171 -5.24 5.55 1.94
N LEU A 172 -4.54 6.29 1.10
CA LEU A 172 -3.90 5.81 -0.12
C LEU A 172 -2.38 5.72 0.09
N ALA A 173 -1.82 4.58 -0.25
CA ALA A 173 -0.39 4.28 -0.17
C ALA A 173 0.11 3.70 -1.51
N PRO A 174 1.36 3.99 -1.95
CA PRO A 174 1.90 3.51 -3.22
C PRO A 174 2.09 1.98 -3.27
N THR A 175 2.40 1.37 -2.13
CA THR A 175 2.74 -0.05 -2.06
C THR A 175 1.87 -0.81 -1.07
N ARG A 176 1.79 -2.13 -1.27
CA ARG A 176 1.06 -3.04 -0.36
C ARG A 176 1.69 -3.07 1.03
N GLU A 177 3.01 -3.06 1.06
CA GLU A 177 3.81 -3.08 2.28
C GLU A 177 3.55 -1.84 3.12
N LEU A 178 3.53 -0.66 2.49
CA LEU A 178 3.21 0.59 3.18
C LEU A 178 1.74 0.61 3.65
N ALA A 179 0.79 0.15 2.83
CA ALA A 179 -0.61 0.03 3.26
C ALA A 179 -0.77 -0.88 4.50
N LEU A 180 -0.02 -1.99 4.56
CA LEU A 180 0.02 -2.87 5.72
C LEU A 180 0.66 -2.19 6.94
N GLN A 181 1.76 -1.46 6.73
CA GLN A 181 2.44 -0.71 7.79
C GLN A 181 1.54 0.37 8.37
N ILE A 182 0.87 1.13 7.50
CA ILE A 182 -0.10 2.16 7.91
C ILE A 182 -1.22 1.52 8.74
N ASP A 183 -1.81 0.40 8.29
CA ASP A 183 -2.89 -0.25 9.04
C ASP A 183 -2.44 -0.76 10.42
N ARG A 184 -1.21 -1.23 10.56
CA ARG A 184 -0.66 -1.62 11.86
C ARG A 184 -0.66 -0.47 12.87
N THR A 185 -0.48 0.76 12.40
CA THR A 185 -0.56 1.97 13.25
C THR A 185 -2.00 2.46 13.42
N VAL A 186 -2.77 2.51 12.32
CA VAL A 186 -4.14 3.08 12.34
C VAL A 186 -5.13 2.19 13.06
N GLN A 187 -5.03 0.86 12.91
CA GLN A 187 -6.01 -0.08 13.44
C GLN A 187 -6.15 -0.03 14.96
N PRO A 188 -5.07 -0.04 15.78
CA PRO A 188 -5.19 0.10 17.23
C PRO A 188 -5.83 1.43 17.64
N ILE A 189 -5.41 2.54 17.01
CA ILE A 189 -5.97 3.87 17.26
C ILE A 189 -7.46 3.90 16.92
N ALA A 190 -7.87 3.38 15.78
CA ALA A 190 -9.26 3.32 15.38
C ALA A 190 -10.11 2.44 16.31
N ARG A 191 -9.57 1.27 16.71
CA ARG A 191 -10.25 0.33 17.61
C ARG A 191 -10.47 0.90 19.02
N SER A 192 -9.56 1.71 19.54
CA SER A 192 -9.69 2.33 20.86
C SER A 192 -10.98 3.13 21.02
N VAL A 193 -11.49 3.67 19.90
CA VAL A 193 -12.76 4.41 19.83
C VAL A 193 -13.86 3.66 19.08
N GLY A 194 -13.60 2.36 18.78
CA GLY A 194 -14.55 1.43 18.17
C GLY A 194 -14.76 1.68 16.67
N LEU A 195 -13.85 2.29 15.92
CA LEU A 195 -13.84 2.35 14.47
C LEU A 195 -13.14 1.11 13.86
N PHE A 196 -13.56 0.73 12.64
CA PHE A 196 -13.04 -0.44 11.96
C PHE A 196 -12.28 -0.06 10.69
N THR A 197 -11.11 -0.69 10.51
CA THR A 197 -10.28 -0.54 9.32
C THR A 197 -10.37 -1.76 8.42
N THR A 198 -10.07 -1.61 7.14
CA THR A 198 -9.78 -2.70 6.22
C THR A 198 -8.72 -2.32 5.22
N GLN A 199 -7.93 -3.33 4.81
CA GLN A 199 -6.86 -3.17 3.85
C GLN A 199 -7.35 -3.60 2.45
N ILE A 200 -7.06 -2.75 1.43
CA ILE A 200 -7.47 -2.96 0.04
C ILE A 200 -6.25 -2.84 -0.88
N TYR A 201 -5.65 -3.97 -1.27
CA TYR A 201 -4.48 -3.99 -2.16
C TYR A 201 -4.46 -5.25 -3.05
N GLY A 202 -3.67 -5.20 -4.11
CA GLY A 202 -3.55 -6.28 -5.08
C GLY A 202 -2.78 -7.51 -4.56
N GLY A 203 -2.84 -8.64 -5.29
CA GLY A 203 -2.08 -9.85 -4.98
C GLY A 203 -2.63 -10.72 -3.86
N VAL A 204 -3.82 -10.40 -3.35
CA VAL A 204 -4.59 -11.22 -2.43
C VAL A 204 -6.01 -11.46 -2.96
N PRO A 205 -6.68 -12.56 -2.53
CA PRO A 205 -8.03 -12.88 -3.00
C PRO A 205 -9.03 -11.75 -2.72
N LEU A 206 -9.81 -11.39 -3.74
CA LEU A 206 -10.85 -10.35 -3.66
C LEU A 206 -11.92 -10.64 -2.61
N GLY A 207 -12.32 -11.90 -2.46
CA GLY A 207 -13.45 -12.28 -1.58
C GLY A 207 -13.28 -11.82 -0.14
N ARG A 208 -12.05 -11.84 0.41
CA ARG A 208 -11.80 -11.38 1.77
C ARG A 208 -12.01 -9.86 1.90
N GLN A 209 -11.59 -9.10 0.90
CA GLN A 209 -11.72 -7.64 0.90
C GLN A 209 -13.20 -7.24 0.70
N ILE A 210 -13.89 -7.88 -0.24
CA ILE A 210 -15.33 -7.68 -0.45
C ILE A 210 -16.12 -8.01 0.81
N GLY A 211 -15.86 -9.18 1.44
CA GLY A 211 -16.55 -9.56 2.67
C GLY A 211 -16.29 -8.62 3.85
N ALA A 212 -15.13 -7.93 3.90
CA ALA A 212 -14.89 -6.88 4.89
C ALA A 212 -15.73 -5.64 4.62
N LEU A 213 -15.81 -5.20 3.35
CA LEU A 213 -16.63 -4.06 2.94
C LEU A 213 -18.13 -4.33 3.16
N GLU A 214 -18.61 -5.53 2.85
CA GLU A 214 -20.00 -5.94 3.07
C GLU A 214 -20.40 -5.95 4.55
N ARG A 215 -19.47 -6.20 5.46
CA ARG A 215 -19.71 -6.03 6.91
C ARG A 215 -19.77 -4.57 7.34
N GLY A 216 -19.23 -3.67 6.53
CA GLY A 216 -19.13 -2.24 6.80
C GLY A 216 -17.89 -1.88 7.61
N VAL A 217 -17.11 -0.94 7.06
CA VAL A 217 -15.88 -0.41 7.66
C VAL A 217 -15.93 1.11 7.69
N ASP A 218 -15.15 1.72 8.57
CA ASP A 218 -15.09 3.17 8.71
C ASP A 218 -13.92 3.77 7.92
N ILE A 219 -12.81 3.04 7.84
CA ILE A 219 -11.55 3.47 7.24
C ILE A 219 -11.07 2.39 6.26
N VAL A 220 -10.82 2.78 5.02
CA VAL A 220 -10.17 1.96 4.01
C VAL A 220 -8.72 2.42 3.85
N ILE A 221 -7.78 1.48 3.87
CA ILE A 221 -6.35 1.73 3.64
C ILE A 221 -5.92 0.88 2.45
N GLY A 222 -5.34 1.50 1.41
CA GLY A 222 -5.02 0.67 0.26
C GLY A 222 -4.21 1.32 -0.84
N THR A 223 -3.97 0.52 -1.89
CA THR A 223 -3.25 0.97 -3.08
C THR A 223 -4.22 1.36 -4.19
N PRO A 224 -3.92 2.41 -5.00
CA PRO A 224 -4.85 2.97 -5.96
C PRO A 224 -5.48 1.93 -6.90
N GLY A 225 -4.68 1.08 -7.54
CA GLY A 225 -5.21 0.16 -8.55
C GLY A 225 -6.24 -0.86 -8.04
N ARG A 226 -6.13 -1.36 -6.79
CA ARG A 226 -7.12 -2.28 -6.23
C ARG A 226 -8.37 -1.52 -5.74
N ILE A 227 -8.21 -0.30 -5.28
CA ILE A 227 -9.33 0.56 -4.92
C ILE A 227 -10.17 0.86 -6.16
N GLU A 228 -9.56 1.26 -7.27
CA GLU A 228 -10.26 1.47 -8.54
C GLU A 228 -10.96 0.19 -9.05
N ASP A 229 -10.29 -0.98 -8.98
CA ASP A 229 -10.90 -2.25 -9.37
C ASP A 229 -12.19 -2.54 -8.58
N LEU A 230 -12.18 -2.30 -7.26
CA LEU A 230 -13.37 -2.50 -6.42
C LEU A 230 -14.45 -1.43 -6.65
N MET A 231 -14.06 -0.18 -6.92
CA MET A 231 -15.00 0.89 -7.31
C MET A 231 -15.67 0.54 -8.64
N ALA A 232 -14.90 0.16 -9.67
CA ALA A 232 -15.42 -0.23 -10.98
C ALA A 232 -16.36 -1.45 -10.92
N ARG A 233 -16.14 -2.36 -9.97
CA ARG A 233 -17.03 -3.51 -9.70
C ARG A 233 -18.26 -3.16 -8.86
N GLY A 234 -18.43 -1.91 -8.43
CA GLY A 234 -19.51 -1.50 -7.52
C GLY A 234 -19.42 -2.14 -6.13
N LYS A 235 -18.23 -2.59 -5.70
CA LYS A 235 -18.00 -3.22 -4.39
C LYS A 235 -17.44 -2.27 -3.34
N LEU A 236 -16.99 -1.08 -3.75
CA LEU A 236 -16.50 -0.02 -2.87
C LEU A 236 -17.12 1.30 -3.33
N ASP A 237 -17.95 1.87 -2.50
CA ASP A 237 -18.46 3.24 -2.65
C ASP A 237 -17.61 4.18 -1.80
N VAL A 238 -16.92 5.12 -2.45
CA VAL A 238 -16.08 6.14 -1.80
C VAL A 238 -16.77 7.51 -1.72
N SER A 239 -18.00 7.66 -2.20
CA SER A 239 -18.73 8.93 -2.23
C SER A 239 -18.98 9.52 -0.84
N GLN A 240 -19.02 8.66 0.19
CA GLN A 240 -19.20 9.04 1.59
C GLN A 240 -17.89 9.34 2.33
N VAL A 241 -16.74 9.25 1.63
CA VAL A 241 -15.43 9.55 2.22
C VAL A 241 -15.31 11.05 2.44
N VAL A 242 -15.26 11.45 3.71
CA VAL A 242 -15.14 12.86 4.15
C VAL A 242 -13.71 13.24 4.53
N ILE A 243 -12.80 12.26 4.70
CA ILE A 243 -11.38 12.50 4.94
C ILE A 243 -10.58 11.56 4.04
N SER A 244 -9.72 12.12 3.19
CA SER A 244 -8.78 11.35 2.38
C SER A 244 -7.34 11.69 2.77
N VAL A 245 -6.51 10.66 2.88
CA VAL A 245 -5.07 10.78 3.11
C VAL A 245 -4.33 10.21 1.91
N VAL A 246 -3.30 10.90 1.47
CA VAL A 246 -2.34 10.41 0.47
C VAL A 246 -0.97 10.41 1.14
N ASP A 247 -0.39 9.24 1.33
CA ASP A 247 0.95 9.08 1.88
C ASP A 247 1.95 8.68 0.79
N GLU A 248 3.16 9.23 0.85
CA GLU A 248 4.21 9.07 -0.17
C GLU A 248 3.71 9.42 -1.59
N ALA A 249 3.16 10.63 -1.74
CA ALA A 249 2.59 11.08 -3.01
C ALA A 249 3.64 11.14 -4.13
N ASP A 250 4.88 11.49 -3.83
CA ASP A 250 6.03 11.46 -4.74
C ASP A 250 6.30 10.04 -5.27
N HIS A 251 6.33 9.05 -4.40
CA HIS A 251 6.48 7.66 -4.81
C HIS A 251 5.28 7.17 -5.64
N MET A 252 4.07 7.66 -5.36
CA MET A 252 2.92 7.39 -6.24
C MET A 252 3.11 7.99 -7.63
N SER A 253 3.74 9.17 -7.73
CA SER A 253 4.08 9.82 -8.99
C SER A 253 5.08 8.98 -9.78
N GLU A 254 6.16 8.54 -9.15
CA GLU A 254 7.17 7.68 -9.76
C GLU A 254 6.60 6.35 -10.29
N LEU A 255 5.66 5.76 -9.57
CA LEU A 255 4.98 4.52 -9.96
C LEU A 255 3.86 4.72 -10.99
N GLY A 256 3.58 5.95 -11.42
CA GLY A 256 2.54 6.26 -12.40
C GLY A 256 1.11 6.19 -11.85
N PHE A 257 0.91 6.38 -10.55
CA PHE A 257 -0.40 6.33 -9.90
C PHE A 257 -1.11 7.69 -9.79
N ILE A 258 -0.56 8.76 -10.36
CA ILE A 258 -1.16 10.11 -10.29
C ILE A 258 -2.56 10.14 -10.90
N GLU A 259 -2.74 9.58 -12.10
CA GLU A 259 -4.05 9.50 -12.76
C GLU A 259 -5.08 8.66 -11.98
N PRO A 260 -4.76 7.40 -11.56
CA PRO A 260 -5.62 6.64 -10.66
C PRO A 260 -5.97 7.39 -9.37
N LEU A 261 -4.99 8.02 -8.74
CA LEU A 261 -5.17 8.83 -7.54
C LEU A 261 -6.18 9.96 -7.77
N GLY A 262 -6.03 10.72 -8.85
CA GLY A 262 -6.95 11.79 -9.22
C GLY A 262 -8.39 11.27 -9.42
N ARG A 263 -8.58 10.14 -10.13
CA ARG A 263 -9.90 9.54 -10.32
C ARG A 263 -10.55 9.12 -9.00
N ILE A 264 -9.79 8.51 -8.10
CA ILE A 264 -10.28 8.11 -6.76
C ILE A 264 -10.68 9.35 -5.96
N LEU A 265 -9.84 10.38 -5.89
CA LEU A 265 -10.11 11.59 -5.11
C LEU A 265 -11.34 12.35 -5.64
N ARG A 266 -11.55 12.41 -6.97
CA ARG A 266 -12.78 13.01 -7.57
C ARG A 266 -14.06 12.26 -7.18
N ALA A 267 -13.97 10.96 -6.96
CA ALA A 267 -15.10 10.14 -6.53
C ALA A 267 -15.45 10.26 -5.05
N THR A 268 -14.58 10.87 -4.23
CA THR A 268 -14.84 11.11 -2.80
C THR A 268 -15.65 12.41 -2.61
N SER A 269 -16.15 12.65 -1.39
CA SER A 269 -16.93 13.86 -1.08
C SER A 269 -16.18 15.13 -1.51
N PRO A 270 -16.79 16.03 -2.30
CA PRO A 270 -16.15 17.26 -2.76
C PRO A 270 -15.72 18.20 -1.63
N SER A 271 -16.48 18.24 -0.54
CA SER A 271 -16.19 19.03 0.66
C SER A 271 -15.29 18.28 1.66
N GLY A 272 -14.81 17.10 1.29
CA GLY A 272 -13.98 16.27 2.16
C GLY A 272 -12.61 16.88 2.42
N GLN A 273 -12.09 16.68 3.61
CA GLN A 273 -10.73 17.07 3.97
C GLN A 273 -9.70 16.20 3.23
N ARG A 274 -8.61 16.82 2.82
CA ARG A 274 -7.46 16.15 2.19
C ARG A 274 -6.21 16.37 3.05
N LEU A 275 -5.53 15.30 3.39
CA LEU A 275 -4.23 15.31 4.06
C LEU A 275 -3.23 14.64 3.10
N LEU A 276 -2.19 15.35 2.70
CA LEU A 276 -1.19 14.83 1.79
C LEU A 276 0.18 14.89 2.45
N PHE A 277 0.89 13.77 2.39
CA PHE A 277 2.24 13.64 2.93
C PHE A 277 3.20 13.16 1.84
N SER A 278 4.32 13.85 1.71
CA SER A 278 5.33 13.57 0.69
C SER A 278 6.70 14.03 1.17
N ALA A 279 7.76 13.40 0.70
CA ALA A 279 9.10 13.91 0.92
C ALA A 279 9.42 15.05 -0.06
N THR A 280 8.91 14.97 -1.29
CA THR A 280 9.13 15.95 -2.35
C THR A 280 7.83 16.45 -2.96
N LEU A 281 7.89 17.57 -3.69
CA LEU A 281 6.79 18.11 -4.49
C LEU A 281 7.21 18.16 -5.96
N ASP A 282 7.18 17.00 -6.62
CA ASP A 282 7.37 16.95 -8.08
C ASP A 282 6.15 17.54 -8.84
N ALA A 283 6.24 17.63 -10.15
CA ALA A 283 5.17 18.18 -10.98
C ALA A 283 3.85 17.39 -10.86
N GLY A 284 3.91 16.07 -10.65
CA GLY A 284 2.74 15.21 -10.46
C GLY A 284 2.04 15.51 -9.15
N VAL A 285 2.81 15.57 -8.07
CA VAL A 285 2.31 15.91 -6.73
C VAL A 285 1.75 17.33 -6.70
N ALA A 286 2.44 18.31 -7.33
CA ALA A 286 1.97 19.68 -7.42
C ALA A 286 0.61 19.77 -8.14
N GLY A 287 0.38 18.97 -9.17
CA GLY A 287 -0.92 18.86 -9.86
C GLY A 287 -2.03 18.38 -8.93
N ILE A 288 -1.77 17.33 -8.14
CA ILE A 288 -2.74 16.80 -7.15
C ILE A 288 -3.02 17.85 -6.05
N VAL A 289 -1.99 18.53 -5.56
CA VAL A 289 -2.17 19.60 -4.56
C VAL A 289 -3.03 20.73 -5.11
N ALA A 290 -2.76 21.21 -6.33
CA ALA A 290 -3.50 22.29 -6.94
C ALA A 290 -4.99 21.96 -7.17
N GLU A 291 -5.30 20.72 -7.54
CA GLU A 291 -6.67 20.27 -7.80
C GLU A 291 -7.46 19.98 -6.51
N PHE A 292 -6.84 19.33 -5.52
CA PHE A 292 -7.58 18.73 -4.41
C PHE A 292 -7.36 19.39 -3.05
N LEU A 293 -6.33 20.22 -2.89
CA LEU A 293 -6.01 20.86 -1.61
C LEU A 293 -6.09 22.40 -1.72
N PRO A 294 -7.29 22.99 -1.81
CA PRO A 294 -7.40 24.45 -1.81
C PRO A 294 -6.90 25.05 -0.49
N ASN A 295 -5.97 25.99 -0.55
CA ASN A 295 -5.37 26.69 0.58
C ASN A 295 -4.90 25.77 1.74
N PRO A 296 -4.06 24.75 1.46
CA PRO A 296 -3.61 23.84 2.51
C PRO A 296 -2.73 24.57 3.51
N ALA A 297 -2.71 24.09 4.76
CA ALA A 297 -1.63 24.39 5.66
C ALA A 297 -0.42 23.55 5.26
N VAL A 298 0.72 24.18 4.99
CA VAL A 298 1.93 23.50 4.51
C VAL A 298 2.98 23.54 5.61
N PHE A 299 3.49 22.37 5.99
CA PHE A 299 4.48 22.20 7.04
C PHE A 299 5.67 21.40 6.52
N GLU A 300 6.87 21.83 6.88
CA GLU A 300 8.13 21.16 6.59
C GLU A 300 9.06 21.24 7.81
N VAL A 301 9.59 20.11 8.23
CA VAL A 301 10.52 20.09 9.37
C VAL A 301 11.89 20.64 8.91
N ALA A 302 12.37 21.67 9.59
CA ALA A 302 13.64 22.29 9.28
C ALA A 302 14.80 21.31 9.48
N GLY A 303 15.76 21.31 8.56
CA GLY A 303 16.96 20.46 8.65
C GLY A 303 16.79 19.01 8.23
N GLU A 304 15.57 18.51 7.95
CA GLU A 304 15.40 17.15 7.44
C GLU A 304 15.99 16.95 6.03
N ASN A 305 16.27 18.01 5.28
CA ASN A 305 16.91 17.97 3.96
C ASN A 305 18.44 17.92 4.01
N GLN A 306 19.05 18.01 5.20
CA GLN A 306 20.49 17.86 5.31
C GLN A 306 20.85 16.37 5.15
N GLU A 307 21.80 16.11 4.26
CA GLU A 307 22.40 14.78 4.08
C GLU A 307 22.82 14.24 5.45
N SER A 308 22.42 13.03 5.79
CA SER A 308 22.84 12.42 7.05
C SER A 308 24.34 12.18 6.97
N SER A 309 25.12 13.03 7.64
CA SER A 309 26.59 12.96 7.70
C SER A 309 27.13 11.64 8.30
N ASN A 310 26.24 10.76 8.74
CA ASN A 310 26.55 9.50 9.41
C ASN A 310 26.51 8.26 8.52
N ILE A 311 26.29 8.43 7.20
CA ILE A 311 26.28 7.31 6.25
C ILE A 311 27.60 7.30 5.49
N ASP A 312 28.38 6.23 5.61
CA ASP A 312 29.60 6.02 4.83
C ASP A 312 29.24 5.50 3.42
N HIS A 313 29.42 6.33 2.41
CA HIS A 313 29.20 6.01 1.02
C HIS A 313 30.48 5.52 0.36
N ARG A 314 30.46 4.29 -0.19
CA ARG A 314 31.60 3.71 -0.93
C ARG A 314 31.19 3.35 -2.34
N VAL A 315 31.99 3.72 -3.32
CA VAL A 315 31.80 3.34 -4.72
C VAL A 315 32.94 2.46 -5.13
N TRP A 316 32.64 1.26 -5.61
CA TRP A 316 33.63 0.32 -6.15
C TRP A 316 33.42 0.11 -7.64
N VAL A 317 34.50 0.27 -8.40
CA VAL A 317 34.54 -0.13 -9.82
C VAL A 317 35.03 -1.56 -9.88
N VAL A 318 34.16 -2.48 -10.27
CA VAL A 318 34.40 -3.92 -10.25
C VAL A 318 34.23 -4.50 -11.63
N ASP A 319 35.14 -5.40 -12.05
CA ASP A 319 34.95 -6.20 -13.27
C ASP A 319 33.72 -7.10 -13.12
N GLN A 320 32.99 -7.27 -14.22
CA GLN A 320 31.76 -8.07 -14.22
C GLN A 320 31.98 -9.52 -13.75
N ARG A 321 33.17 -10.08 -14.02
CA ARG A 321 33.51 -11.44 -13.58
C ARG A 321 33.74 -11.55 -12.08
N GLN A 322 34.25 -10.50 -11.45
CA GLN A 322 34.55 -10.44 -10.02
C GLN A 322 33.35 -9.95 -9.19
N LYS A 323 32.30 -9.48 -9.84
CA LYS A 323 31.17 -8.84 -9.16
C LYS A 323 30.51 -9.78 -8.13
N ARG A 324 30.38 -11.07 -8.44
CA ARG A 324 29.74 -12.03 -7.53
C ARG A 324 30.59 -12.30 -6.30
N ASP A 325 31.91 -12.39 -6.48
CA ASP A 325 32.85 -12.64 -5.38
C ASP A 325 32.87 -11.44 -4.41
N VAL A 326 32.92 -10.22 -4.95
CA VAL A 326 32.87 -8.99 -4.15
C VAL A 326 31.54 -8.88 -3.38
N VAL A 327 30.41 -9.21 -4.03
CA VAL A 327 29.10 -9.21 -3.38
C VAL A 327 29.01 -10.27 -2.28
N LEU A 328 29.59 -11.45 -2.50
CA LEU A 328 29.66 -12.50 -1.47
C LEU A 328 30.49 -12.07 -0.27
N GLU A 329 31.65 -11.47 -0.50
CA GLU A 329 32.52 -10.93 0.58
C GLU A 329 31.79 -9.86 1.39
N LEU A 330 31.08 -8.94 0.72
CA LEU A 330 30.27 -7.93 1.39
C LEU A 330 29.12 -8.52 2.19
N ALA A 331 28.52 -9.60 1.70
CA ALA A 331 27.40 -10.26 2.37
C ALA A 331 27.82 -11.03 3.62
N GLN A 332 29.09 -11.42 3.72
CA GLN A 332 29.68 -12.10 4.88
C GLN A 332 30.06 -11.14 6.03
N GLY A 333 29.94 -9.82 5.78
CA GLY A 333 30.20 -8.80 6.80
C GLY A 333 29.24 -8.88 7.99
N PRO A 334 29.57 -8.20 9.10
CA PRO A 334 28.71 -8.17 10.26
C PRO A 334 27.40 -7.41 9.99
N GLY A 335 26.28 -7.94 10.50
CA GLY A 335 24.98 -7.28 10.42
C GLY A 335 24.09 -7.76 9.28
N LYS A 336 23.00 -7.04 9.04
CA LYS A 336 22.02 -7.33 8.00
C LYS A 336 22.35 -6.56 6.73
N VAL A 337 22.31 -7.24 5.59
CA VAL A 337 22.66 -6.67 4.28
C VAL A 337 21.42 -6.61 3.39
N LEU A 338 21.12 -5.46 2.81
CA LEU A 338 20.08 -5.26 1.82
C LEU A 338 20.73 -4.93 0.47
N MET A 339 20.48 -5.77 -0.52
CA MET A 339 21.04 -5.62 -1.87
C MET A 339 19.95 -5.26 -2.88
N PHE A 340 20.13 -4.15 -3.59
CA PHE A 340 19.23 -3.74 -4.68
C PHE A 340 19.75 -4.26 -6.01
N THR A 341 18.88 -4.90 -6.77
CA THR A 341 19.19 -5.45 -8.09
C THR A 341 18.33 -4.80 -9.19
N ARG A 342 18.86 -4.76 -10.40
CA ARG A 342 18.16 -4.15 -11.53
C ARG A 342 16.98 -4.99 -12.04
N THR A 343 17.07 -6.32 -11.92
CA THR A 343 16.07 -7.25 -12.46
C THR A 343 15.63 -8.26 -11.40
N ARG A 344 14.38 -8.74 -11.52
CA ARG A 344 13.81 -9.78 -10.65
C ARG A 344 14.59 -11.09 -10.76
N ALA A 345 14.93 -11.50 -11.98
CA ALA A 345 15.70 -12.71 -12.22
C ALA A 345 17.09 -12.65 -11.52
N PHE A 346 17.75 -11.50 -11.58
CA PHE A 346 19.05 -11.35 -10.90
C PHE A 346 18.88 -11.31 -9.37
N ALA A 347 17.76 -10.84 -8.84
CA ALA A 347 17.49 -10.92 -7.42
C ALA A 347 17.35 -12.37 -6.93
N GLU A 348 16.68 -13.22 -7.71
CA GLU A 348 16.56 -14.66 -7.40
C GLU A 348 17.93 -15.36 -7.52
N GLU A 349 18.61 -15.18 -8.66
CA GLU A 349 19.93 -15.76 -8.91
C GLU A 349 20.97 -15.36 -7.85
N LEU A 350 20.95 -14.10 -7.40
CA LEU A 350 21.85 -13.62 -6.37
C LEU A 350 21.52 -14.22 -4.99
N ALA A 351 20.24 -14.32 -4.66
CA ALA A 351 19.83 -14.94 -3.40
C ALA A 351 20.24 -16.43 -3.34
N ASP A 352 20.02 -17.17 -4.43
CA ASP A 352 20.43 -18.57 -4.52
C ASP A 352 21.95 -18.70 -4.45
N HIS A 353 22.71 -17.84 -5.16
CA HIS A 353 24.17 -17.84 -5.12
C HIS A 353 24.73 -17.59 -3.70
N LEU A 354 24.15 -16.67 -2.96
CA LEU A 354 24.56 -16.38 -1.57
C LEU A 354 24.24 -17.55 -0.63
N ASP A 355 23.05 -18.13 -0.76
CA ASP A 355 22.63 -19.29 0.05
C ASP A 355 23.51 -20.52 -0.21
N ASP A 356 23.85 -20.80 -1.46
CA ASP A 356 24.78 -21.87 -1.88
C ASP A 356 26.20 -21.70 -1.30
N HIS A 357 26.61 -20.45 -0.98
CA HIS A 357 27.90 -20.14 -0.36
C HIS A 357 27.81 -19.92 1.16
N GLY A 358 26.70 -20.36 1.79
CA GLY A 358 26.53 -20.34 3.25
C GLY A 358 26.13 -19.00 3.83
N VAL A 359 25.71 -18.02 3.00
CA VAL A 359 25.14 -16.75 3.45
C VAL A 359 23.62 -16.81 3.26
N PRO A 360 22.82 -16.96 4.35
CA PRO A 360 21.38 -17.06 4.25
C PRO A 360 20.80 -15.82 3.58
N ALA A 361 20.19 -15.98 2.40
CA ALA A 361 19.64 -14.89 1.62
C ALA A 361 18.23 -15.23 1.09
N VAL A 362 17.45 -14.21 0.82
CA VAL A 362 16.11 -14.36 0.19
C VAL A 362 15.86 -13.23 -0.78
N SER A 363 15.24 -13.54 -1.92
CA SER A 363 14.82 -12.53 -2.89
C SER A 363 13.51 -11.85 -2.46
N LEU A 364 13.36 -10.57 -2.83
CA LEU A 364 12.12 -9.80 -2.67
C LEU A 364 11.82 -9.03 -3.96
N HIS A 365 10.76 -9.44 -4.67
CA HIS A 365 10.38 -8.82 -5.95
C HIS A 365 8.88 -8.99 -6.26
N GLY A 366 8.42 -8.34 -7.34
CA GLY A 366 7.00 -8.24 -7.68
C GLY A 366 6.29 -9.54 -8.05
N ASP A 367 7.02 -10.57 -8.51
CA ASP A 367 6.43 -11.86 -8.93
C ASP A 367 6.13 -12.79 -7.74
N LEU A 368 6.72 -12.52 -6.58
CA LEU A 368 6.41 -13.26 -5.37
C LEU A 368 4.98 -12.95 -4.90
N ASN A 369 4.26 -14.00 -4.44
CA ASN A 369 2.98 -13.77 -3.78
C ASN A 369 3.16 -13.02 -2.45
N GLN A 370 2.10 -12.35 -1.99
CA GLN A 370 2.17 -11.48 -0.82
C GLN A 370 2.64 -12.19 0.44
N ALA A 371 2.24 -13.43 0.67
CA ALA A 371 2.65 -14.20 1.84
C ALA A 371 4.15 -14.49 1.86
N ARG A 372 4.75 -14.75 0.67
CA ARG A 372 6.21 -14.96 0.55
C ARG A 372 6.96 -13.64 0.73
N ARG A 373 6.46 -12.54 0.16
CA ARG A 373 7.05 -11.20 0.35
C ARG A 373 7.08 -10.82 1.84
N THR A 374 5.96 -10.97 2.54
CA THR A 374 5.87 -10.68 3.97
C THR A 374 6.88 -11.51 4.77
N ARG A 375 6.93 -12.84 4.55
CA ARG A 375 7.89 -13.70 5.23
C ARG A 375 9.36 -13.36 4.93
N ASN A 376 9.66 -13.00 3.67
CA ASN A 376 11.04 -12.66 3.29
C ASN A 376 11.46 -11.32 3.91
N LEU A 377 10.54 -10.36 4.01
CA LEU A 377 10.80 -9.09 4.71
C LEU A 377 10.97 -9.29 6.22
N GLU A 378 10.15 -10.13 6.83
CA GLU A 378 10.27 -10.47 8.26
C GLU A 378 11.63 -11.09 8.60
N LYS A 379 12.20 -11.92 7.71
CA LYS A 379 13.57 -12.47 7.91
C LYS A 379 14.66 -11.38 7.96
N LEU A 380 14.47 -10.25 7.30
CA LEU A 380 15.41 -9.14 7.37
C LEU A 380 15.24 -8.37 8.70
N THR A 381 14.03 -8.29 9.25
CA THR A 381 13.72 -7.48 10.44
C THR A 381 13.83 -8.26 11.75
N SER A 382 13.74 -9.59 11.73
CA SER A 382 14.01 -10.48 12.89
C SER A 382 15.51 -10.71 13.03
#